data_469708641351705be3fb4e6de3322838
#
_entry.id   469708641351705be3fb4e6de3322838
#
_cell.length_a   1.000
_cell.length_b   1.000
_cell.length_c   1.000
_cell.angle_alpha   90.00
_cell.angle_beta   90.00
_cell.angle_gamma   90.00
#
_symmetry.space_group_name_H-M   'P 1'
#
loop_
_entity.id
_entity.type
_entity.pdbx_description
1 polymer ?
#
loop_
_entity_poly.entity_id
_entity_poly.type
_entity_poly.pdbx_seq_one_letter_code
_entity_poly.pdbx_strand_id
1 'polypeptide(L)'
;KMNKDRFFFFGFGQTARYLIKSLKQSKKKFTFSATNTKKTTFKTYGKKRFLSFKFKDKLYDKKLIKILSEADYILVSIPPQKKRDLVLKIFGKYLKKSKFKKLIYLSATSVYGNHNGKWVNENSKLKGNTKFGLGRKIVEKSWIKFRNLYKLDINILRVSGIYSKESNVLKKIFKKSIYVKEKKYFSRIR
;
A
#
# COMPACT_ATOMS: atom_id res chain seq x y z
N LYS A 1 18.61 11.52 -23.19
CA LYS A 1 17.18 11.55 -22.81
C LYS A 1 17.09 11.23 -21.34
N MET A 2 16.72 12.22 -20.48
CA MET A 2 16.50 11.97 -19.06
C MET A 2 15.37 10.94 -18.90
N ASN A 3 15.70 9.79 -18.33
CA ASN A 3 14.76 8.69 -18.16
C ASN A 3 13.69 9.07 -17.14
N LYS A 4 12.43 8.92 -17.52
CA LYS A 4 11.26 9.32 -16.74
C LYS A 4 10.86 8.16 -15.84
N ASP A 5 10.91 8.32 -14.51
CA ASP A 5 10.52 7.26 -13.59
C ASP A 5 9.04 6.87 -13.76
N ARG A 6 8.76 5.57 -13.80
CA ARG A 6 7.42 5.00 -14.00
C ARG A 6 6.93 4.36 -12.71
N PHE A 7 5.85 4.91 -12.17
CA PHE A 7 5.23 4.42 -10.94
C PHE A 7 3.99 3.60 -11.25
N PHE A 8 3.79 2.52 -10.51
CA PHE A 8 2.56 1.74 -10.55
C PHE A 8 1.96 1.60 -9.15
N PHE A 9 0.69 1.95 -9.00
CA PHE A 9 -0.01 1.92 -7.71
C PHE A 9 -1.11 0.86 -7.71
N PHE A 10 -0.94 -0.20 -6.94
CA PHE A 10 -2.05 -1.07 -6.58
C PHE A 10 -2.89 -0.37 -5.49
N GLY A 11 -4.00 0.24 -5.93
CA GLY A 11 -4.79 1.17 -5.13
C GLY A 11 -4.31 2.62 -5.27
N PHE A 12 -5.25 3.56 -5.40
CA PHE A 12 -4.96 4.99 -5.50
C PHE A 12 -5.58 5.74 -4.32
N GLY A 13 -5.17 5.33 -3.12
CA GLY A 13 -5.60 5.91 -1.85
C GLY A 13 -4.77 7.12 -1.44
N GLN A 14 -4.90 7.49 -0.17
CA GLN A 14 -4.25 8.66 0.43
C GLN A 14 -2.72 8.63 0.25
N THR A 15 -2.06 7.53 0.60
CA THR A 15 -0.60 7.40 0.50
C THR A 15 -0.09 7.61 -0.93
N ALA A 16 -0.72 6.98 -1.93
CA ALA A 16 -0.34 7.18 -3.33
C ALA A 16 -0.50 8.64 -3.77
N ARG A 17 -1.57 9.31 -3.35
CA ARG A 17 -1.82 10.73 -3.65
C ARG A 17 -0.76 11.65 -3.01
N TYR A 18 -0.39 11.40 -1.76
CA TYR A 18 0.67 12.15 -1.10
C TYR A 18 2.03 11.93 -1.76
N LEU A 19 2.35 10.70 -2.14
CA LEU A 19 3.58 10.42 -2.89
C LEU A 19 3.63 11.21 -4.21
N ILE A 20 2.54 11.23 -4.98
CA ILE A 20 2.46 12.03 -6.21
C ILE A 20 2.65 13.53 -5.93
N LYS A 21 2.07 14.04 -4.83
CA LYS A 21 2.25 15.45 -4.43
C LYS A 21 3.72 15.73 -4.11
N SER A 22 4.39 14.88 -3.35
CA SER A 22 5.80 14.99 -3.00
C SER A 22 6.71 14.92 -4.24
N LEU A 23 6.48 13.97 -5.15
CA LEU A 23 7.22 13.86 -6.41
C LEU A 23 7.09 15.10 -7.29
N LYS A 24 5.94 15.75 -7.30
CA LYS A 24 5.75 17.03 -8.01
C LYS A 24 6.56 18.14 -7.39
N GLN A 25 6.59 18.22 -6.06
CA GLN A 25 7.38 19.24 -5.36
C GLN A 25 8.88 19.06 -5.60
N SER A 26 9.37 17.83 -5.72
CA SER A 26 10.78 17.53 -6.01
C SER A 26 11.18 17.77 -7.48
N LYS A 27 10.29 18.33 -8.33
CA LYS A 27 10.49 18.59 -9.76
C LYS A 27 10.94 17.37 -10.59
N LYS A 28 10.82 16.14 -10.06
CA LYS A 28 11.18 14.91 -10.79
C LYS A 28 10.24 14.67 -11.95
N LYS A 29 10.79 14.22 -13.07
CA LYS A 29 10.00 13.78 -14.23
C LYS A 29 9.51 12.36 -13.99
N PHE A 30 8.20 12.14 -13.94
CA PHE A 30 7.62 10.82 -13.73
C PHE A 30 6.28 10.65 -14.45
N THR A 31 5.92 9.41 -14.68
CA THR A 31 4.58 8.96 -15.07
C THR A 31 4.06 7.99 -14.06
N PHE A 32 2.74 7.79 -14.01
CA PHE A 32 2.17 6.78 -13.14
C PHE A 32 0.88 6.19 -13.71
N SER A 33 0.60 4.98 -13.30
CA SER A 33 -0.67 4.27 -13.48
C SER A 33 -1.13 3.72 -12.15
N ALA A 34 -2.42 3.43 -12.02
CA ALA A 34 -2.98 2.92 -10.78
C ALA A 34 -4.07 1.89 -11.05
N THR A 35 -4.55 1.22 -9.99
CA THR A 35 -5.71 0.35 -10.08
C THR A 35 -6.93 0.96 -9.38
N ASN A 36 -8.12 0.54 -9.80
CA ASN A 36 -9.40 0.83 -9.18
C ASN A 36 -10.33 -0.40 -9.29
N THR A 37 -11.41 -0.42 -8.51
CA THR A 37 -12.35 -1.56 -8.48
C THR A 37 -13.47 -1.50 -9.53
N LYS A 38 -13.58 -0.40 -10.27
CA LYS A 38 -14.69 -0.16 -11.22
C LYS A 38 -14.27 -0.58 -12.64
N LYS A 39 -13.89 0.35 -13.47
CA LYS A 39 -13.52 0.14 -14.88
C LYS A 39 -12.16 0.76 -15.21
N THR A 40 -11.51 0.24 -16.24
CA THR A 40 -10.31 0.86 -16.80
C THR A 40 -10.70 2.17 -17.47
N THR A 41 -10.05 3.25 -17.05
CA THR A 41 -10.34 4.60 -17.57
C THR A 41 -9.18 5.55 -17.30
N PHE A 42 -9.07 6.59 -18.09
CA PHE A 42 -8.20 7.70 -17.77
C PHE A 42 -8.77 8.52 -16.61
N LYS A 43 -7.89 8.93 -15.73
CA LYS A 43 -8.18 9.84 -14.61
C LYS A 43 -7.16 10.95 -14.57
N THR A 44 -7.47 12.02 -13.87
CA THR A 44 -6.57 13.15 -13.64
C THR A 44 -6.36 13.35 -12.14
N TYR A 45 -5.12 13.54 -11.74
CA TYR A 45 -4.77 13.96 -10.39
C TYR A 45 -3.65 15.00 -10.42
N GLY A 46 -3.91 16.18 -9.83
CA GLY A 46 -2.97 17.28 -9.79
C GLY A 46 -2.44 17.66 -11.18
N LYS A 47 -3.31 17.86 -12.16
CA LYS A 47 -3.03 18.18 -13.57
C LYS A 47 -2.27 17.08 -14.35
N LYS A 48 -2.05 15.89 -13.78
CA LYS A 48 -1.47 14.74 -14.50
C LYS A 48 -2.55 13.74 -14.87
N ARG A 49 -2.66 13.44 -16.15
CA ARG A 49 -3.50 12.34 -16.68
C ARG A 49 -2.80 11.01 -16.50
N PHE A 50 -3.53 9.99 -16.06
CA PHE A 50 -3.00 8.64 -15.85
C PHE A 50 -4.05 7.57 -16.14
N LEU A 51 -3.60 6.36 -16.46
CA LEU A 51 -4.48 5.24 -16.70
C LEU A 51 -4.76 4.51 -15.38
N SER A 52 -6.04 4.35 -15.06
CA SER A 52 -6.53 3.65 -13.88
C SER A 52 -7.17 2.34 -14.30
N PHE A 53 -6.51 1.21 -14.08
CA PHE A 53 -6.94 -0.11 -14.50
C PHE A 53 -7.97 -0.73 -13.56
N LYS A 54 -8.93 -1.44 -14.11
CA LYS A 54 -9.81 -2.30 -13.33
C LYS A 54 -9.00 -3.41 -12.66
N PHE A 55 -9.14 -3.53 -11.35
CA PHE A 55 -8.68 -4.65 -10.56
C PHE A 55 -9.62 -4.86 -9.37
N LYS A 56 -10.42 -5.90 -9.40
CA LYS A 56 -11.34 -6.28 -8.33
C LYS A 56 -11.35 -7.80 -8.23
N ASP A 57 -10.99 -8.33 -7.06
CA ASP A 57 -10.87 -9.76 -6.80
C ASP A 57 -9.93 -10.45 -7.82
N LYS A 58 -10.46 -11.35 -8.64
CA LYS A 58 -9.69 -12.03 -9.70
C LYS A 58 -9.81 -11.33 -11.06
N LEU A 59 -10.67 -10.31 -11.17
CA LEU A 59 -10.95 -9.62 -12.42
C LEU A 59 -10.04 -8.41 -12.59
N TYR A 60 -9.29 -8.39 -13.66
CA TYR A 60 -8.42 -7.27 -14.00
C TYR A 60 -8.29 -7.08 -15.51
N ASP A 61 -7.96 -5.87 -15.92
CA ASP A 61 -7.63 -5.56 -17.30
C ASP A 61 -6.24 -6.12 -17.66
N LYS A 62 -6.16 -6.98 -18.63
CA LYS A 62 -4.90 -7.64 -19.06
C LYS A 62 -3.82 -6.65 -19.51
N LYS A 63 -4.20 -5.48 -20.01
CA LYS A 63 -3.25 -4.40 -20.41
C LYS A 63 -2.43 -3.89 -19.21
N LEU A 64 -2.93 -4.06 -17.97
CA LEU A 64 -2.20 -3.77 -16.74
C LEU A 64 -0.85 -4.48 -16.69
N ILE A 65 -0.78 -5.73 -17.16
CA ILE A 65 0.44 -6.55 -17.05
C ILE A 65 1.61 -5.88 -17.75
N LYS A 66 1.41 -5.36 -18.96
CA LYS A 66 2.46 -4.66 -19.73
C LYS A 66 2.97 -3.44 -18.94
N ILE A 67 2.06 -2.59 -18.47
CA ILE A 67 2.43 -1.37 -17.74
C ILE A 67 3.10 -1.71 -16.40
N LEU A 68 2.65 -2.77 -15.71
CA LEU A 68 3.28 -3.25 -14.49
C LEU A 68 4.72 -3.75 -14.73
N SER A 69 4.95 -4.49 -15.83
CA SER A 69 6.28 -5.03 -16.16
C SER A 69 7.31 -3.93 -16.51
N GLU A 70 6.81 -2.78 -16.93
CA GLU A 70 7.63 -1.60 -17.27
C GLU A 70 7.81 -0.63 -16.11
N ALA A 71 7.17 -0.87 -14.96
CA ALA A 71 7.23 0.03 -13.81
C ALA A 71 8.61 -0.01 -13.13
N ASP A 72 9.15 1.16 -12.79
CA ASP A 72 10.38 1.30 -12.02
C ASP A 72 10.09 1.22 -10.51
N TYR A 73 8.96 1.75 -10.07
CA TYR A 73 8.53 1.79 -8.67
C TYR A 73 7.09 1.30 -8.52
N ILE A 74 6.87 0.41 -7.57
CA ILE A 74 5.56 -0.19 -7.33
C ILE A 74 5.14 0.03 -5.89
N LEU A 75 3.92 0.52 -5.67
CA LEU A 75 3.31 0.65 -4.35
C LEU A 75 2.09 -0.26 -4.26
N VAL A 76 2.10 -1.18 -3.30
CA VAL A 76 0.97 -2.04 -2.99
C VAL A 76 0.30 -1.51 -1.72
N SER A 77 -0.86 -0.85 -1.89
CA SER A 77 -1.63 -0.25 -0.78
C SER A 77 -3.01 -0.89 -0.58
N ILE A 78 -3.33 -1.91 -1.37
CA ILE A 78 -4.57 -2.68 -1.22
C ILE A 78 -4.48 -3.55 0.03
N PRO A 79 -5.44 -3.47 0.97
CA PRO A 79 -5.40 -4.29 2.17
C PRO A 79 -5.59 -5.78 1.87
N PRO A 80 -5.03 -6.67 2.70
CA PRO A 80 -5.25 -8.11 2.57
C PRO A 80 -6.72 -8.49 2.64
N GLN A 81 -7.11 -9.49 1.86
CA GLN A 81 -8.43 -10.09 1.92
C GLN A 81 -8.33 -11.53 2.46
N LYS A 82 -9.10 -11.85 3.52
CA LYS A 82 -9.13 -13.20 4.11
C LYS A 82 -7.71 -13.79 4.31
N LYS A 83 -6.80 -13.02 4.90
CA LYS A 83 -5.40 -13.41 5.15
C LYS A 83 -4.56 -13.67 3.87
N ARG A 84 -4.98 -13.17 2.71
CA ARG A 84 -4.27 -13.30 1.43
C ARG A 84 -4.04 -11.93 0.80
N ASP A 85 -2.90 -11.76 0.16
CA ASP A 85 -2.63 -10.62 -0.69
C ASP A 85 -2.99 -10.97 -2.14
N LEU A 86 -3.94 -10.22 -2.70
CA LEU A 86 -4.41 -10.47 -4.08
C LEU A 86 -3.36 -10.06 -5.10
N VAL A 87 -2.56 -9.03 -4.81
CA VAL A 87 -1.52 -8.57 -5.74
C VAL A 87 -0.44 -9.64 -5.84
N LEU A 88 0.07 -10.13 -4.72
CA LEU A 88 1.08 -11.19 -4.72
C LEU A 88 0.54 -12.47 -5.36
N LYS A 89 -0.69 -12.86 -5.04
CA LYS A 89 -1.31 -14.08 -5.58
C LYS A 89 -1.47 -14.04 -7.10
N ILE A 90 -1.93 -12.92 -7.65
CA ILE A 90 -2.28 -12.81 -9.08
C ILE A 90 -1.09 -12.35 -9.90
N PHE A 91 -0.34 -11.36 -9.41
CA PHE A 91 0.73 -10.72 -10.16
C PHE A 91 2.14 -11.17 -9.78
N GLY A 92 2.31 -12.01 -8.75
CA GLY A 92 3.62 -12.51 -8.34
C GLY A 92 4.42 -13.15 -9.49
N LYS A 93 3.76 -13.93 -10.36
CA LYS A 93 4.38 -14.51 -11.55
C LYS A 93 4.94 -13.50 -12.57
N TYR A 94 4.39 -12.29 -12.60
CA TYR A 94 4.89 -11.18 -13.42
C TYR A 94 5.93 -10.36 -12.68
N LEU A 95 5.69 -10.07 -11.38
CA LEU A 95 6.62 -9.32 -10.53
C LEU A 95 8.00 -9.98 -10.44
N LYS A 96 8.07 -11.31 -10.33
CA LYS A 96 9.36 -12.03 -10.29
C LYS A 96 10.19 -11.91 -11.56
N LYS A 97 9.57 -11.54 -12.68
CA LYS A 97 10.23 -11.35 -13.99
C LYS A 97 10.46 -9.88 -14.32
N SER A 98 9.84 -8.95 -13.60
CA SER A 98 9.99 -7.52 -13.86
C SER A 98 11.26 -6.95 -13.23
N LYS A 99 11.79 -5.89 -13.85
CA LYS A 99 13.04 -5.24 -13.43
C LYS A 99 12.76 -3.94 -12.66
N PHE A 100 11.77 -3.95 -11.76
CA PHE A 100 11.50 -2.77 -10.95
C PHE A 100 12.69 -2.46 -10.01
N LYS A 101 12.92 -1.18 -9.78
CA LYS A 101 13.96 -0.69 -8.85
C LYS A 101 13.54 -0.90 -7.40
N LYS A 102 12.24 -0.74 -7.09
CA LYS A 102 11.71 -0.92 -5.75
C LYS A 102 10.21 -1.20 -5.73
N LEU A 103 9.81 -2.14 -4.88
CA LEU A 103 8.42 -2.37 -4.52
C LEU A 103 8.20 -2.08 -3.03
N ILE A 104 7.16 -1.34 -2.70
CA ILE A 104 6.75 -1.07 -1.32
C ILE A 104 5.40 -1.70 -1.06
N TYR A 105 5.34 -2.61 -0.09
CA TYR A 105 4.09 -3.12 0.46
C TYR A 105 3.69 -2.34 1.71
N LEU A 106 2.50 -1.73 1.71
CA LEU A 106 1.98 -1.02 2.88
C LEU A 106 1.29 -1.98 3.83
N SER A 107 1.95 -2.29 4.91
CA SER A 107 1.39 -2.94 6.08
C SER A 107 0.90 -1.91 7.10
N ALA A 108 0.63 -2.33 8.31
CA ALA A 108 0.20 -1.44 9.38
C ALA A 108 0.75 -1.88 10.73
N THR A 109 0.87 -0.94 11.67
CA THR A 109 1.31 -1.20 13.05
C THR A 109 0.42 -2.17 13.83
N SER A 110 -0.78 -2.49 13.32
CA SER A 110 -1.64 -3.53 13.88
C SER A 110 -1.00 -4.93 13.95
N VAL A 111 0.08 -5.19 13.20
CA VAL A 111 0.85 -6.43 13.26
C VAL A 111 1.55 -6.61 14.60
N TYR A 112 1.90 -5.51 15.28
CA TYR A 112 2.56 -5.56 16.58
C TYR A 112 1.64 -6.05 17.69
N GLY A 113 0.34 -5.73 17.64
CA GLY A 113 -0.60 -6.04 18.72
C GLY A 113 -0.35 -5.20 19.96
N ASN A 114 -0.68 -5.76 21.14
CA ASN A 114 -0.51 -5.06 22.42
C ASN A 114 0.88 -5.29 22.99
N HIS A 115 1.63 -4.23 23.20
CA HIS A 115 2.92 -4.17 23.88
C HIS A 115 2.85 -3.35 25.17
N ASN A 116 1.64 -3.15 25.72
CA ASN A 116 1.40 -2.40 26.97
C ASN A 116 2.03 -0.99 26.96
N GLY A 117 1.91 -0.29 25.82
CA GLY A 117 2.45 1.05 25.62
C GLY A 117 3.95 1.15 25.39
N LYS A 118 4.68 0.03 25.40
CA LYS A 118 6.12 0.04 25.10
C LYS A 118 6.39 0.38 23.63
N TRP A 119 7.50 1.04 23.39
CA TRP A 119 7.99 1.30 22.04
C TRP A 119 8.27 0.00 21.29
N VAL A 120 7.99 0.01 20.01
CA VAL A 120 8.25 -1.11 19.08
C VAL A 120 9.00 -0.64 17.85
N ASN A 121 9.82 -1.53 17.31
CA ASN A 121 10.55 -1.35 16.05
C ASN A 121 10.35 -2.56 15.13
N GLU A 122 11.05 -2.58 14.00
CA GLU A 122 10.94 -3.65 13.00
C GLU A 122 11.31 -5.04 13.53
N ASN A 123 12.19 -5.13 14.55
CA ASN A 123 12.63 -6.38 15.16
C ASN A 123 11.71 -6.84 16.30
N SER A 124 10.77 -6.01 16.72
CA SER A 124 9.84 -6.34 17.81
C SER A 124 8.93 -7.50 17.44
N LYS A 125 8.63 -8.36 18.43
CA LYS A 125 7.73 -9.52 18.25
C LYS A 125 6.35 -9.09 17.75
N LEU A 126 5.87 -9.73 16.68
CA LEU A 126 4.55 -9.45 16.12
C LEU A 126 3.46 -10.20 16.89
N LYS A 127 2.79 -9.51 17.80
CA LYS A 127 1.72 -10.03 18.68
C LYS A 127 0.31 -9.78 18.14
N GLY A 128 0.15 -9.20 16.94
CA GLY A 128 -1.15 -8.87 16.38
C GLY A 128 -2.05 -10.11 16.29
N ASN A 129 -3.12 -10.13 17.07
CA ASN A 129 -4.10 -11.21 17.18
C ASN A 129 -5.49 -10.82 16.65
N THR A 130 -5.73 -9.54 16.36
CA THR A 130 -6.97 -9.10 15.73
C THR A 130 -7.06 -9.65 14.30
N LYS A 131 -8.27 -9.75 13.76
CA LYS A 131 -8.51 -10.14 12.36
C LYS A 131 -7.61 -9.38 11.37
N PHE A 132 -7.46 -8.08 11.56
CA PHE A 132 -6.62 -7.23 10.71
C PHE A 132 -5.12 -7.44 10.97
N GLY A 133 -4.68 -7.46 12.23
CA GLY A 133 -3.28 -7.67 12.59
C GLY A 133 -2.76 -9.04 12.16
N LEU A 134 -3.53 -10.09 12.42
CA LEU A 134 -3.18 -11.45 12.01
C LEU A 134 -3.11 -11.61 10.49
N GLY A 135 -4.10 -11.05 9.77
CA GLY A 135 -4.10 -11.10 8.30
C GLY A 135 -2.87 -10.43 7.70
N ARG A 136 -2.48 -9.26 8.23
CA ARG A 136 -1.28 -8.56 7.77
C ARG A 136 0.01 -9.31 8.12
N LYS A 137 0.12 -9.89 9.32
CA LYS A 137 1.27 -10.75 9.69
C LYS A 137 1.51 -11.87 8.69
N ILE A 138 0.44 -12.57 8.30
CA ILE A 138 0.52 -13.67 7.33
C ILE A 138 0.99 -13.16 5.97
N VAL A 139 0.44 -12.05 5.53
CA VAL A 139 0.78 -11.45 4.23
C VAL A 139 2.21 -10.89 4.23
N GLU A 140 2.67 -10.24 5.30
CA GLU A 140 4.07 -9.82 5.43
C GLU A 140 5.03 -11.00 5.26
N LYS A 141 4.78 -12.13 5.92
CA LYS A 141 5.58 -13.36 5.74
C LYS A 141 5.61 -13.83 4.28
N SER A 142 4.47 -13.75 3.58
CA SER A 142 4.41 -14.12 2.16
C SER A 142 5.24 -13.18 1.28
N TRP A 143 5.20 -11.87 1.51
CA TRP A 143 6.03 -10.90 0.81
C TRP A 143 7.52 -11.07 1.12
N ILE A 144 7.89 -11.34 2.39
CA ILE A 144 9.28 -11.62 2.78
C ILE A 144 9.79 -12.87 2.08
N LYS A 145 9.00 -13.97 2.09
CA LYS A 145 9.35 -15.21 1.38
C LYS A 145 9.55 -14.95 -0.11
N PHE A 146 8.65 -14.21 -0.74
CA PHE A 146 8.73 -13.87 -2.16
C PHE A 146 9.97 -13.02 -2.46
N ARG A 147 10.23 -11.98 -1.66
CA ARG A 147 11.43 -11.15 -1.76
C ARG A 147 12.71 -11.98 -1.71
N ASN A 148 12.83 -12.85 -0.72
CA ASN A 148 14.03 -13.63 -0.49
C ASN A 148 14.25 -14.68 -1.60
N LEU A 149 13.18 -15.36 -2.03
CA LEU A 149 13.22 -16.40 -3.07
C LEU A 149 13.68 -15.82 -4.43
N TYR A 150 13.24 -14.63 -4.77
CA TYR A 150 13.54 -14.03 -6.08
C TYR A 150 14.56 -12.89 -6.01
N LYS A 151 15.14 -12.63 -4.82
CA LYS A 151 16.15 -11.57 -4.57
C LYS A 151 15.70 -10.18 -5.04
N LEU A 152 14.46 -9.83 -4.75
CA LEU A 152 13.81 -8.60 -5.22
C LEU A 152 13.96 -7.46 -4.19
N ASP A 153 14.08 -6.21 -4.64
CA ASP A 153 14.05 -5.04 -3.75
C ASP A 153 12.61 -4.71 -3.32
N ILE A 154 12.15 -5.38 -2.27
CA ILE A 154 10.82 -5.22 -1.69
C ILE A 154 10.94 -4.79 -0.24
N ASN A 155 10.35 -3.64 0.09
CA ASN A 155 10.25 -3.14 1.46
C ASN A 155 8.82 -3.25 1.99
N ILE A 156 8.70 -3.60 3.27
CA ILE A 156 7.43 -3.61 3.98
C ILE A 156 7.40 -2.42 4.92
N LEU A 157 6.45 -1.50 4.72
CA LEU A 157 6.25 -0.35 5.59
C LEU A 157 5.05 -0.58 6.50
N ARG A 158 5.29 -0.66 7.82
CA ARG A 158 4.25 -0.76 8.85
C ARG A 158 3.78 0.63 9.23
N VAL A 159 2.79 1.12 8.51
CA VAL A 159 2.27 2.48 8.68
C VAL A 159 1.33 2.53 9.88
N SER A 160 1.53 3.50 10.76
CA SER A 160 0.60 3.80 11.85
C SER A 160 -0.66 4.51 11.34
N GLY A 161 -1.63 4.75 12.20
CA GLY A 161 -2.85 5.46 11.80
C GLY A 161 -2.53 6.84 11.24
N ILE A 162 -2.80 7.04 9.95
CA ILE A 162 -2.53 8.30 9.26
C ILE A 162 -3.53 9.36 9.75
N TYR A 163 -3.03 10.50 10.18
CA TYR A 163 -3.79 11.66 10.58
C TYR A 163 -3.60 12.80 9.59
N SER A 164 -4.68 13.34 9.05
CA SER A 164 -4.62 14.46 8.09
C SER A 164 -5.86 15.34 8.20
N LYS A 165 -5.84 16.50 7.55
CA LYS A 165 -7.03 17.37 7.41
C LYS A 165 -8.24 16.64 6.82
N GLU A 166 -8.01 15.67 5.94
CA GLU A 166 -9.06 14.89 5.26
C GLU A 166 -9.47 13.65 6.05
N SER A 167 -8.57 13.09 6.86
CA SER A 167 -8.80 11.89 7.68
C SER A 167 -8.37 12.14 9.12
N ASN A 168 -9.30 12.60 9.94
CA ASN A 168 -9.05 12.85 11.37
C ASN A 168 -10.14 12.24 12.26
N VAL A 169 -9.81 12.07 13.53
CA VAL A 169 -10.71 11.46 14.53
C VAL A 169 -11.96 12.30 14.75
N LEU A 170 -11.83 13.62 14.78
CA LEU A 170 -12.96 14.52 15.00
C LEU A 170 -14.07 14.30 13.98
N LYS A 171 -13.73 14.21 12.68
CA LYS A 171 -14.72 13.88 11.63
C LYS A 171 -15.40 12.53 11.82
N LYS A 172 -14.75 11.58 12.50
CA LYS A 172 -15.33 10.27 12.83
C LYS A 172 -16.21 10.33 14.06
N ILE A 173 -15.82 11.11 15.06
CA ILE A 173 -16.60 11.32 16.31
C ILE A 173 -17.94 12.01 15.97
N PHE A 174 -17.92 13.06 15.17
CA PHE A 174 -19.14 13.74 14.73
C PHE A 174 -20.10 12.87 13.90
N LYS A 175 -19.61 11.76 13.33
CA LYS A 175 -20.44 10.83 12.55
C LYS A 175 -20.96 9.63 13.35
N LYS A 176 -20.35 9.28 14.49
CA LYS A 176 -20.77 8.18 15.38
C LYS A 176 -20.25 8.48 16.79
N SER A 177 -21.16 8.41 17.76
CA SER A 177 -20.79 8.42 19.19
C SER A 177 -19.97 7.19 19.50
N ILE A 178 -18.65 7.33 19.55
CA ILE A 178 -17.74 6.23 19.87
C ILE A 178 -17.33 6.40 21.33
N TYR A 179 -17.91 5.61 22.21
CA TYR A 179 -17.46 5.48 23.60
C TYR A 179 -16.33 4.45 23.65
N VAL A 180 -15.15 4.87 24.07
CA VAL A 180 -14.03 3.96 24.32
C VAL A 180 -13.96 3.70 25.83
N LYS A 181 -14.41 2.51 26.24
CA LYS A 181 -14.39 2.08 27.66
C LYS A 181 -13.02 1.61 28.18
N GLU A 182 -12.06 1.36 27.30
CA GLU A 182 -10.76 0.74 27.65
C GLU A 182 -9.60 1.68 27.35
N LYS A 183 -8.58 1.65 28.21
CA LYS A 183 -7.28 2.29 27.90
C LYS A 183 -6.65 1.59 26.68
N LYS A 184 -6.61 2.27 25.54
CA LYS A 184 -5.94 1.77 24.32
C LYS A 184 -4.81 2.70 23.93
N TYR A 185 -3.65 2.12 23.67
CA TYR A 185 -2.52 2.84 23.12
C TYR A 185 -2.68 2.96 21.61
N PHE A 186 -2.56 4.17 21.09
CA PHE A 186 -2.68 4.45 19.65
C PHE A 186 -1.36 4.96 19.10
N SER A 187 -0.93 4.37 18.00
CA SER A 187 0.15 4.91 17.19
C SER A 187 -0.43 5.69 16.02
N ARG A 188 0.00 6.94 15.85
CA ARG A 188 -0.45 7.80 14.75
C ARG A 188 0.73 8.58 14.19
N ILE A 189 0.68 8.85 12.88
CA ILE A 189 1.60 9.73 12.16
C ILE A 189 0.81 10.78 11.39
N ARG A 190 1.41 11.96 11.24
CA ARG A 190 0.88 13.07 10.45
C ARG A 190 1.38 13.01 9.01
#